data_812c21e2000a75781bc91df47625c8e1
#
_entry.id   812c21e2000a75781bc91df47625c8e1
#
_cell.length_a   1.000
_cell.length_b   1.000
_cell.length_c   1.000
_cell.angle_alpha   90.00
_cell.angle_beta   90.00
_cell.angle_gamma   90.00
#
_symmetry.space_group_name_H-M   'P 1'
#
loop_
_entity.id
_entity.type
_entity.pdbx_description
1 polymer ?
#
loop_
_entity_poly.entity_id
_entity_poly.type
_entity_poly.pdbx_seq_one_letter_code
_entity_poly.pdbx_strand_id
1 'polypeptide(L)'
;MEAWSVHHLSQAAAPVLGKPATDHLKAYATRLARAGLPVIFTLRHLAKITAVEYGVLRATVERRRESANYRMFAVKKRSGGRRHIHAVSGDLFKVQQFINLELLQNMRPHPASFAFHADGGIRKCASVHCGARWLFQYDLENFFHTLNESDAYRVFMKAGYRPLLAFELARLCTTTRLPAHLKHHLRPKRLMASKKAYQFYVERTGATGVLPQGAPTSPMLSNLAAFDLDEKLTAFADLHGFTYTRYADDLTFSAGGELPGRMSIGDIHRAIVGIIRKCGFRENTKKTRVAGPGSKKVVLGLLVDGSVPRLSRETYKRIDRHLHAAQRYGLVAVAAHEKFDSAIGFHNHLAGLIAFVKDVDTARWQEFHKQFSKIPAPMSAGA
;
A
#
# COMPACT_ATOMS: atom_id res chain seq x y z
N MET A 1 -22.28 -6.99 12.69
CA MET A 1 -21.61 -8.30 12.91
C MET A 1 -22.57 -9.21 13.67
N GLU A 2 -22.72 -10.47 13.27
CA GLU A 2 -23.52 -11.43 14.05
C GLU A 2 -22.92 -11.59 15.45
N ALA A 3 -23.78 -11.45 16.48
CA ALA A 3 -23.38 -11.69 17.87
C ALA A 3 -23.30 -13.21 18.10
N TRP A 4 -22.17 -13.81 17.79
CA TRP A 4 -21.93 -15.23 18.06
C TRP A 4 -20.70 -15.38 18.97
N SER A 5 -20.69 -16.42 19.76
CA SER A 5 -19.56 -16.79 20.62
C SER A 5 -19.00 -18.15 20.24
N VAL A 6 -17.73 -18.37 20.57
CA VAL A 6 -17.09 -19.69 20.40
C VAL A 6 -17.85 -20.78 21.18
N HIS A 7 -18.51 -20.42 22.29
CA HIS A 7 -19.33 -21.33 23.05
C HIS A 7 -20.58 -21.76 22.27
N HIS A 8 -21.37 -20.83 21.76
CA HIS A 8 -22.55 -21.12 20.93
C HIS A 8 -22.20 -21.91 19.67
N LEU A 9 -21.06 -21.55 19.00
CA LEU A 9 -20.54 -22.32 17.87
C LEU A 9 -20.30 -23.81 18.26
N SER A 10 -19.66 -24.03 19.43
CA SER A 10 -19.35 -25.39 19.90
C SER A 10 -20.61 -26.19 20.20
N GLN A 11 -21.61 -25.57 20.86
CA GLN A 11 -22.90 -26.22 21.17
C GLN A 11 -23.67 -26.57 19.89
N ALA A 12 -23.74 -25.69 18.91
CA ALA A 12 -24.42 -25.93 17.65
C ALA A 12 -23.72 -26.96 16.74
N ALA A 13 -22.37 -26.97 16.74
CA ALA A 13 -21.59 -27.85 15.88
C ALA A 13 -21.47 -29.30 16.41
N ALA A 14 -21.45 -29.50 17.73
CA ALA A 14 -21.18 -30.78 18.34
C ALA A 14 -22.18 -31.90 17.93
N PRO A 15 -23.51 -31.63 17.89
CA PRO A 15 -24.48 -32.66 17.46
C PRO A 15 -24.36 -33.05 15.99
N VAL A 16 -23.86 -32.12 15.13
CA VAL A 16 -23.83 -32.29 13.67
C VAL A 16 -22.50 -32.86 13.18
N LEU A 17 -21.39 -32.43 13.76
CA LEU A 17 -20.03 -32.71 13.27
C LEU A 17 -19.26 -33.68 14.16
N GLY A 18 -19.79 -33.98 15.34
CA GLY A 18 -19.08 -34.72 16.38
C GLY A 18 -17.98 -33.93 17.09
N LYS A 19 -17.50 -34.44 18.21
CA LYS A 19 -16.56 -33.76 19.10
C LYS A 19 -15.23 -33.38 18.43
N PRO A 20 -14.51 -34.25 17.69
CA PRO A 20 -13.20 -33.88 17.13
C PRO A 20 -13.28 -32.71 16.13
N ALA A 21 -14.27 -32.73 15.22
CA ALA A 21 -14.45 -31.65 14.24
C ALA A 21 -14.86 -30.33 14.89
N THR A 22 -15.69 -30.40 15.94
CA THR A 22 -16.11 -29.26 16.75
C THR A 22 -14.92 -28.63 17.47
N ASP A 23 -14.04 -29.44 18.07
CA ASP A 23 -12.83 -28.94 18.75
C ASP A 23 -11.88 -28.25 17.76
N HIS A 24 -11.72 -28.76 16.56
CA HIS A 24 -10.97 -28.09 15.48
C HIS A 24 -11.58 -26.75 15.05
N LEU A 25 -12.92 -26.69 14.94
CA LEU A 25 -13.62 -25.42 14.63
C LEU A 25 -13.46 -24.41 15.74
N LYS A 26 -13.62 -24.84 16.98
CA LYS A 26 -13.44 -24.03 18.18
C LYS A 26 -12.03 -23.46 18.27
N ALA A 27 -11.01 -24.30 18.08
CA ALA A 27 -9.60 -23.87 18.08
C ALA A 27 -9.31 -22.81 16.99
N TYR A 28 -9.83 -23.03 15.78
CA TYR A 28 -9.72 -22.08 14.66
C TYR A 28 -10.40 -20.73 15.00
N ALA A 29 -11.64 -20.77 15.47
CA ALA A 29 -12.40 -19.58 15.80
C ALA A 29 -11.74 -18.80 16.96
N THR A 30 -11.31 -19.50 18.02
CA THR A 30 -10.62 -18.88 19.17
C THR A 30 -9.32 -18.20 18.76
N ARG A 31 -8.53 -18.82 17.86
CA ARG A 31 -7.28 -18.24 17.36
C ARG A 31 -7.52 -16.91 16.64
N LEU A 32 -8.48 -16.86 15.73
CA LEU A 32 -8.80 -15.63 14.99
C LEU A 32 -9.38 -14.56 15.88
N ALA A 33 -10.31 -14.91 16.79
CA ALA A 33 -10.91 -13.98 17.73
C ALA A 33 -9.85 -13.35 18.67
N ARG A 34 -8.90 -14.14 19.18
CA ARG A 34 -7.78 -13.64 19.99
C ARG A 34 -6.85 -12.70 19.21
N ALA A 35 -6.73 -12.88 17.91
CA ALA A 35 -5.99 -11.99 17.03
C ALA A 35 -6.78 -10.73 16.60
N GLY A 36 -8.02 -10.55 17.10
CA GLY A 36 -8.90 -9.45 16.68
C GLY A 36 -9.38 -9.55 15.25
N LEU A 37 -9.34 -10.77 14.66
CA LEU A 37 -9.72 -10.99 13.27
C LEU A 37 -11.10 -11.64 13.17
N PRO A 38 -11.91 -11.27 12.17
CA PRO A 38 -13.21 -11.88 11.94
C PRO A 38 -13.06 -13.38 11.62
N VAL A 39 -13.93 -14.17 12.25
CA VAL A 39 -13.96 -15.61 12.04
C VAL A 39 -14.75 -15.92 10.79
N ILE A 40 -14.04 -16.26 9.73
CA ILE A 40 -14.60 -16.64 8.44
C ILE A 40 -14.28 -18.12 8.18
N PHE A 41 -15.29 -18.94 7.97
CA PHE A 41 -15.09 -20.38 7.78
C PHE A 41 -14.91 -20.76 6.32
N THR A 42 -15.68 -20.14 5.42
CA THR A 42 -15.74 -20.48 3.99
C THR A 42 -16.03 -19.25 3.14
N LEU A 43 -15.83 -19.38 1.83
CA LEU A 43 -16.21 -18.33 0.86
C LEU A 43 -17.73 -18.02 0.90
N ARG A 44 -18.58 -19.03 1.16
CA ARG A 44 -20.02 -18.85 1.33
C ARG A 44 -20.35 -18.03 2.59
N HIS A 45 -19.60 -18.23 3.67
CA HIS A 45 -19.72 -17.41 4.88
C HIS A 45 -19.30 -15.97 4.61
N LEU A 46 -18.19 -15.74 3.89
CA LEU A 46 -17.77 -14.41 3.47
C LEU A 46 -18.83 -13.72 2.60
N ALA A 47 -19.44 -14.46 1.67
CA ALA A 47 -20.53 -13.96 0.83
C ALA A 47 -21.72 -13.45 1.68
N LYS A 48 -22.12 -14.22 2.70
CA LYS A 48 -23.17 -13.83 3.66
C LYS A 48 -22.80 -12.57 4.44
N ILE A 49 -21.59 -12.51 5.00
CA ILE A 49 -21.11 -11.36 5.79
C ILE A 49 -21.08 -10.07 4.95
N THR A 50 -20.63 -10.16 3.71
CA THR A 50 -20.48 -8.99 2.82
C THR A 50 -21.74 -8.66 2.04
N ALA A 51 -22.82 -9.44 2.19
CA ALA A 51 -24.05 -9.35 1.42
C ALA A 51 -23.81 -9.33 -0.11
N VAL A 52 -22.84 -10.15 -0.57
CA VAL A 52 -22.53 -10.35 -1.99
C VAL A 52 -22.86 -11.78 -2.37
N GLU A 53 -23.43 -11.97 -3.55
CA GLU A 53 -23.83 -13.29 -4.01
C GLU A 53 -22.63 -14.24 -4.09
N TYR A 54 -22.80 -15.48 -3.57
CA TYR A 54 -21.74 -16.49 -3.57
C TYR A 54 -21.22 -16.82 -4.98
N GLY A 55 -22.12 -16.86 -5.98
CA GLY A 55 -21.76 -17.10 -7.39
C GLY A 55 -20.79 -16.06 -7.94
N VAL A 56 -20.94 -14.80 -7.54
CA VAL A 56 -20.03 -13.70 -7.90
C VAL A 56 -18.64 -13.92 -7.30
N LEU A 57 -18.56 -14.28 -6.00
CA LEU A 57 -17.27 -14.55 -5.35
C LEU A 57 -16.61 -15.81 -5.95
N ARG A 58 -17.36 -16.86 -6.17
CA ARG A 58 -16.85 -18.11 -6.75
C ARG A 58 -16.29 -17.89 -8.15
N ALA A 59 -17.04 -17.21 -9.02
CA ALA A 59 -16.59 -16.86 -10.36
C ALA A 59 -15.37 -15.93 -10.37
N THR A 60 -15.23 -15.06 -9.34
CA THR A 60 -14.05 -14.22 -9.16
C THR A 60 -12.83 -15.05 -8.76
N VAL A 61 -12.97 -15.94 -7.79
CA VAL A 61 -11.92 -16.90 -7.39
C VAL A 61 -11.47 -17.77 -8.56
N GLU A 62 -12.38 -18.16 -9.44
CA GLU A 62 -12.10 -18.93 -10.67
C GLU A 62 -11.55 -18.09 -11.83
N ARG A 63 -11.35 -16.77 -11.65
CA ARG A 63 -10.87 -15.84 -12.68
C ARG A 63 -11.80 -15.67 -13.88
N ARG A 64 -13.09 -16.03 -13.75
CA ARG A 64 -14.08 -15.90 -14.84
C ARG A 64 -14.70 -14.52 -14.96
N ARG A 65 -14.42 -13.58 -14.02
CA ARG A 65 -15.01 -12.22 -13.96
C ARG A 65 -13.98 -11.09 -14.03
N GLU A 66 -12.77 -11.32 -14.49
CA GLU A 66 -11.69 -10.32 -14.47
C GLU A 66 -12.09 -8.99 -15.17
N SER A 67 -12.77 -9.05 -16.32
CA SER A 67 -13.23 -7.86 -17.05
C SER A 67 -14.39 -7.14 -16.35
N ALA A 68 -15.30 -7.87 -15.71
CA ALA A 68 -16.41 -7.31 -14.96
C ALA A 68 -15.96 -6.73 -13.61
N ASN A 69 -14.94 -7.35 -12.98
CA ASN A 69 -14.41 -6.95 -11.68
C ASN A 69 -13.50 -5.73 -11.73
N TYR A 70 -12.76 -5.53 -12.83
CA TYR A 70 -11.76 -4.48 -12.93
C TYR A 70 -11.87 -3.70 -14.24
N ARG A 71 -12.13 -2.40 -14.14
CA ARG A 71 -11.96 -1.45 -15.24
C ARG A 71 -10.59 -0.82 -15.14
N MET A 72 -9.70 -1.12 -16.08
CA MET A 72 -8.34 -0.56 -16.11
C MET A 72 -8.30 0.70 -16.97
N PHE A 73 -7.69 1.76 -16.46
CA PHE A 73 -7.39 2.98 -17.20
C PHE A 73 -5.99 3.49 -16.88
N ALA A 74 -5.43 4.31 -17.76
CA ALA A 74 -4.09 4.84 -17.65
C ALA A 74 -4.10 6.33 -17.29
N VAL A 75 -3.36 6.71 -16.23
CA VAL A 75 -3.14 8.10 -15.82
C VAL A 75 -1.72 8.50 -16.19
N LYS A 76 -1.53 9.67 -16.81
CA LYS A 76 -0.21 10.21 -17.15
C LYS A 76 0.54 10.61 -15.87
N LYS A 77 1.79 10.17 -15.73
CA LYS A 77 2.66 10.59 -14.63
C LYS A 77 3.29 11.95 -14.95
N ARG A 78 3.48 12.81 -13.94
CA ARG A 78 4.22 14.08 -14.12
C ARG A 78 5.67 13.87 -14.55
N SER A 79 6.30 12.79 -14.12
CA SER A 79 7.66 12.37 -14.48
C SER A 79 7.77 11.68 -15.85
N GLY A 80 6.70 11.66 -16.64
CA GLY A 80 6.58 10.89 -17.88
C GLY A 80 6.09 9.45 -17.65
N GLY A 81 5.60 8.83 -18.74
CA GLY A 81 5.02 7.50 -18.71
C GLY A 81 3.57 7.45 -18.17
N ARG A 82 3.04 6.25 -18.01
CA ARG A 82 1.65 6.01 -17.59
C ARG A 82 1.59 5.14 -16.34
N ARG A 83 0.60 5.41 -15.49
CA ARG A 83 0.23 4.58 -14.34
C ARG A 83 -1.09 3.91 -14.67
N HIS A 84 -1.16 2.59 -14.54
CA HIS A 84 -2.39 1.84 -14.79
C HIS A 84 -3.14 1.65 -13.48
N ILE A 85 -4.36 2.17 -13.43
CA ILE A 85 -5.24 2.11 -12.25
C ILE A 85 -6.36 1.13 -12.55
N HIS A 86 -6.69 0.32 -11.57
CA HIS A 86 -7.79 -0.63 -11.61
C HIS A 86 -8.95 -0.11 -10.74
N ALA A 87 -10.01 0.37 -11.36
CA ALA A 87 -11.26 0.63 -10.66
C ALA A 87 -11.97 -0.71 -10.45
N VAL A 88 -12.28 -1.00 -9.18
CA VAL A 88 -12.92 -2.26 -8.78
C VAL A 88 -14.43 -2.14 -8.92
N SER A 89 -15.12 -3.19 -9.38
CA SER A 89 -16.58 -3.24 -9.49
C SER A 89 -17.27 -3.18 -8.12
N GLY A 90 -18.54 -2.73 -8.08
CA GLY A 90 -19.27 -2.51 -6.83
C GLY A 90 -19.30 -3.71 -5.88
N ASP A 91 -19.57 -4.91 -6.37
CA ASP A 91 -19.62 -6.12 -5.53
C ASP A 91 -18.23 -6.50 -5.01
N LEU A 92 -17.24 -6.56 -5.90
CA LEU A 92 -15.87 -6.86 -5.48
C LEU A 92 -15.31 -5.75 -4.59
N PHE A 93 -15.67 -4.50 -4.82
CA PHE A 93 -15.28 -3.38 -3.97
C PHE A 93 -15.79 -3.57 -2.53
N LYS A 94 -17.08 -3.94 -2.33
CA LYS A 94 -17.65 -4.21 -1.01
C LYS A 94 -16.85 -5.30 -0.26
N VAL A 95 -16.52 -6.39 -0.96
CA VAL A 95 -15.74 -7.49 -0.38
C VAL A 95 -14.32 -7.06 -0.05
N GLN A 96 -13.64 -6.37 -0.95
CA GLN A 96 -12.29 -5.87 -0.71
C GLN A 96 -12.25 -4.79 0.38
N GLN A 97 -13.28 -3.95 0.49
CA GLN A 97 -13.41 -2.98 1.56
C GLN A 97 -13.55 -3.68 2.91
N PHE A 98 -14.41 -4.70 3.01
CA PHE A 98 -14.53 -5.54 4.21
C PHE A 98 -13.20 -6.21 4.57
N ILE A 99 -12.53 -6.85 3.59
CA ILE A 99 -11.21 -7.48 3.82
C ILE A 99 -10.19 -6.44 4.31
N ASN A 100 -10.17 -5.24 3.74
CA ASN A 100 -9.25 -4.21 4.16
C ASN A 100 -9.53 -3.73 5.59
N LEU A 101 -10.77 -3.35 5.89
CA LEU A 101 -11.13 -2.74 7.17
C LEU A 101 -11.13 -3.76 8.32
N GLU A 102 -11.71 -4.93 8.10
CA GLU A 102 -11.94 -5.90 9.17
C GLU A 102 -10.78 -6.91 9.33
N LEU A 103 -10.01 -7.18 8.26
CA LEU A 103 -8.89 -8.12 8.32
C LEU A 103 -7.55 -7.38 8.31
N LEU A 104 -7.23 -6.68 7.21
CA LEU A 104 -5.88 -6.21 6.97
C LEU A 104 -5.48 -5.08 7.93
N GLN A 105 -6.37 -4.13 8.21
CA GLN A 105 -6.09 -3.02 9.14
C GLN A 105 -5.93 -3.48 10.60
N ASN A 106 -6.43 -4.67 10.95
CA ASN A 106 -6.23 -5.29 12.26
C ASN A 106 -4.92 -6.09 12.35
N MET A 107 -4.18 -6.22 11.24
CA MET A 107 -2.87 -6.87 11.20
C MET A 107 -1.77 -5.82 11.33
N ARG A 108 -0.69 -6.16 12.03
CA ARG A 108 0.44 -5.24 12.24
C ARG A 108 1.45 -5.35 11.10
N PRO A 109 1.72 -4.27 10.36
CA PRO A 109 2.84 -4.23 9.42
C PRO A 109 4.18 -4.22 10.18
N HIS A 110 5.28 -4.34 9.45
CA HIS A 110 6.61 -4.20 10.03
C HIS A 110 6.79 -2.77 10.61
N PRO A 111 7.48 -2.59 11.77
CA PRO A 111 7.66 -1.27 12.41
C PRO A 111 8.32 -0.21 11.51
N ALA A 112 9.17 -0.63 10.57
CA ALA A 112 9.78 0.27 9.58
C ALA A 112 8.81 0.71 8.47
N SER A 113 7.59 0.15 8.36
CA SER A 113 6.59 0.51 7.35
C SER A 113 5.67 1.61 7.87
N PHE A 114 5.61 2.76 7.19
CA PHE A 114 4.85 3.94 7.62
C PHE A 114 3.67 4.31 6.72
N ALA A 115 3.42 3.58 5.62
CA ALA A 115 2.31 3.86 4.72
C ALA A 115 1.06 3.04 5.07
N PHE A 116 -0.16 3.55 4.72
CA PHE A 116 -1.42 2.81 4.62
C PHE A 116 -2.02 2.24 5.93
N HIS A 117 -1.56 2.64 7.09
CA HIS A 117 -2.13 2.28 8.39
C HIS A 117 -2.14 3.48 9.34
N ALA A 118 -2.97 3.43 10.39
CA ALA A 118 -3.24 4.56 11.27
C ALA A 118 -2.01 5.04 12.07
N ASP A 119 -1.11 4.12 12.43
CA ASP A 119 0.10 4.46 13.20
C ASP A 119 1.22 5.03 12.33
N GLY A 120 1.08 5.02 11.00
CA GLY A 120 2.02 5.55 10.03
C GLY A 120 1.83 7.05 9.75
N GLY A 121 2.25 7.45 8.56
CA GLY A 121 2.11 8.80 8.04
C GLY A 121 3.41 9.42 7.55
N ILE A 122 3.29 10.39 6.65
CA ILE A 122 4.45 11.04 5.99
C ILE A 122 5.34 11.74 7.02
N ARG A 123 4.73 12.53 7.93
CA ARG A 123 5.47 13.24 8.97
C ARG A 123 6.19 12.29 9.92
N LYS A 124 5.50 11.24 10.40
CA LYS A 124 6.11 10.23 11.28
C LYS A 124 7.30 9.54 10.61
N CYS A 125 7.14 9.14 9.35
CA CYS A 125 8.22 8.54 8.55
C CYS A 125 9.43 9.50 8.41
N ALA A 126 9.18 10.75 8.03
CA ALA A 126 10.23 11.75 7.88
C ALA A 126 10.92 12.10 9.21
N SER A 127 10.18 12.13 10.33
CA SER A 127 10.72 12.46 11.67
C SER A 127 11.83 11.53 12.09
N VAL A 128 11.76 10.25 11.69
CA VAL A 128 12.77 9.24 12.01
C VAL A 128 14.14 9.57 11.41
N HIS A 129 14.18 10.36 10.35
CA HIS A 129 15.38 10.74 9.60
C HIS A 129 15.86 12.16 9.89
N CYS A 130 15.30 12.86 10.88
CA CYS A 130 15.71 14.20 11.24
C CYS A 130 17.15 14.24 11.76
N GLY A 131 17.90 15.29 11.38
CA GLY A 131 19.31 15.42 11.74
C GLY A 131 20.25 14.50 10.95
N ALA A 132 19.77 13.81 9.93
CA ALA A 132 20.60 12.93 9.12
C ALA A 132 21.74 13.69 8.42
N ARG A 133 22.96 13.15 8.53
CA ARG A 133 24.14 13.63 7.76
C ARG A 133 24.18 12.98 6.39
N TRP A 134 23.75 11.69 6.28
CA TRP A 134 23.65 10.93 5.05
C TRP A 134 22.23 10.41 4.86
N LEU A 135 21.77 10.41 3.60
CA LEU A 135 20.47 9.91 3.22
C LEU A 135 20.60 9.09 1.93
N PHE A 136 20.13 7.84 1.95
CA PHE A 136 20.04 6.94 0.79
C PHE A 136 18.58 6.63 0.55
N GLN A 137 18.11 6.87 -0.67
CA GLN A 137 16.72 6.69 -1.05
C GLN A 137 16.61 5.80 -2.27
N TYR A 138 15.70 4.84 -2.20
CA TYR A 138 15.40 3.89 -3.26
C TYR A 138 13.91 3.84 -3.49
N ASP A 139 13.51 3.60 -4.73
CA ASP A 139 12.12 3.39 -5.15
C ASP A 139 12.02 1.98 -5.76
N LEU A 140 10.97 1.24 -5.41
CA LEU A 140 10.75 -0.11 -5.94
C LEU A 140 9.94 -0.06 -7.23
N GLU A 141 10.48 -0.64 -8.32
CA GLU A 141 9.77 -0.73 -9.60
C GLU A 141 8.51 -1.59 -9.49
N ASN A 142 7.38 -1.04 -9.99
CA ASN A 142 6.11 -1.77 -10.08
C ASN A 142 5.72 -2.49 -8.78
N PHE A 143 5.94 -1.87 -7.63
CA PHE A 143 5.82 -2.46 -6.30
C PHE A 143 4.57 -3.34 -6.13
N PHE A 144 3.37 -2.81 -6.42
CA PHE A 144 2.12 -3.58 -6.32
C PHE A 144 2.09 -4.78 -7.28
N HIS A 145 2.52 -4.60 -8.53
CA HIS A 145 2.49 -5.67 -9.51
C HIS A 145 3.59 -6.73 -9.28
N THR A 146 4.62 -6.41 -8.49
CA THR A 146 5.65 -7.36 -8.08
C THR A 146 5.11 -8.34 -7.03
N LEU A 147 4.13 -7.91 -6.23
CA LEU A 147 3.45 -8.73 -5.24
C LEU A 147 2.32 -9.53 -5.89
N ASN A 148 2.41 -10.84 -5.81
CA ASN A 148 1.49 -11.73 -6.48
C ASN A 148 0.54 -12.45 -5.50
N GLU A 149 -0.33 -13.27 -6.04
CA GLU A 149 -1.33 -14.08 -5.35
C GLU A 149 -0.72 -14.98 -4.26
N SER A 150 0.51 -15.52 -4.48
CA SER A 150 1.17 -16.34 -3.46
C SER A 150 1.70 -15.50 -2.29
N ASP A 151 2.07 -14.26 -2.53
CA ASP A 151 2.47 -13.31 -1.48
C ASP A 151 1.25 -12.97 -0.62
N ALA A 152 0.10 -12.66 -1.25
CA ALA A 152 -1.18 -12.43 -0.57
C ALA A 152 -1.66 -13.68 0.21
N TYR A 153 -1.56 -14.85 -0.36
CA TYR A 153 -1.87 -16.13 0.29
C TYR A 153 -1.08 -16.31 1.59
N ARG A 154 0.24 -16.05 1.55
CA ARG A 154 1.09 -16.15 2.76
C ARG A 154 0.67 -15.20 3.86
N VAL A 155 0.21 -13.98 3.52
CA VAL A 155 -0.32 -13.03 4.50
C VAL A 155 -1.55 -13.61 5.20
N PHE A 156 -2.53 -14.13 4.46
CA PHE A 156 -3.73 -14.71 5.05
C PHE A 156 -3.46 -16.02 5.82
N MET A 157 -2.48 -16.82 5.39
CA MET A 157 -2.02 -17.99 6.13
C MET A 157 -1.36 -17.62 7.46
N LYS A 158 -0.47 -16.60 7.47
CA LYS A 158 0.13 -16.06 8.70
C LYS A 158 -0.91 -15.50 9.67
N ALA A 159 -1.99 -14.91 9.14
CA ALA A 159 -3.12 -14.44 9.94
C ALA A 159 -3.93 -15.56 10.60
N GLY A 160 -3.76 -16.80 10.16
CA GLY A 160 -4.39 -17.99 10.73
C GLY A 160 -5.62 -18.49 9.98
N TYR A 161 -5.92 -17.96 8.79
CA TYR A 161 -6.98 -18.49 7.94
C TYR A 161 -6.60 -19.86 7.37
N ARG A 162 -7.62 -20.73 7.15
CA ARG A 162 -7.43 -22.06 6.57
C ARG A 162 -6.91 -21.96 5.13
N PRO A 163 -6.12 -22.93 4.63
CA PRO A 163 -5.45 -22.83 3.33
C PRO A 163 -6.38 -22.50 2.16
N LEU A 164 -7.53 -23.18 2.07
CA LEU A 164 -8.49 -22.93 1.00
C LEU A 164 -9.05 -21.49 1.07
N LEU A 165 -9.46 -21.03 2.25
CA LEU A 165 -9.97 -19.66 2.41
C LEU A 165 -8.88 -18.62 2.18
N ALA A 166 -7.66 -18.84 2.66
CA ALA A 166 -6.52 -17.97 2.42
C ALA A 166 -6.23 -17.81 0.91
N PHE A 167 -6.34 -18.91 0.14
CA PHE A 167 -6.24 -18.89 -1.31
C PHE A 167 -7.39 -18.12 -1.96
N GLU A 168 -8.63 -18.34 -1.52
CA GLU A 168 -9.80 -17.62 -2.02
C GLU A 168 -9.71 -16.12 -1.74
N LEU A 169 -9.30 -15.72 -0.52
CA LEU A 169 -9.04 -14.34 -0.16
C LEU A 169 -7.94 -13.69 -1.02
N ALA A 170 -6.84 -14.42 -1.26
CA ALA A 170 -5.77 -13.93 -2.13
C ALA A 170 -6.27 -13.68 -3.56
N ARG A 171 -7.12 -14.56 -4.09
CA ARG A 171 -7.72 -14.38 -5.42
C ARG A 171 -8.72 -13.22 -5.49
N LEU A 172 -9.48 -12.99 -4.44
CA LEU A 172 -10.36 -11.81 -4.35
C LEU A 172 -9.58 -10.48 -4.31
N CYS A 173 -8.32 -10.49 -3.85
CA CYS A 173 -7.46 -9.30 -3.72
C CYS A 173 -6.52 -9.08 -4.90
N THR A 174 -6.48 -9.97 -5.90
CA THR A 174 -5.52 -9.92 -7.00
C THR A 174 -6.20 -10.02 -8.36
N THR A 175 -5.53 -9.54 -9.41
CA THR A 175 -6.02 -9.56 -10.79
C THR A 175 -4.97 -10.11 -11.76
N THR A 176 -5.42 -10.76 -12.82
CA THR A 176 -4.60 -11.11 -13.98
C THR A 176 -4.68 -10.07 -15.09
N ARG A 177 -5.48 -9.02 -14.90
CA ARG A 177 -5.69 -7.97 -15.91
C ARG A 177 -4.59 -6.92 -15.87
N LEU A 178 -3.56 -7.10 -16.68
CA LEU A 178 -2.45 -6.18 -16.83
C LEU A 178 -2.26 -5.74 -18.29
N PRO A 179 -1.70 -4.53 -18.51
CA PRO A 179 -1.27 -4.12 -19.84
C PRO A 179 -0.14 -5.04 -20.38
N ALA A 180 0.00 -5.13 -21.69
CA ALA A 180 0.89 -6.09 -22.33
C ALA A 180 2.34 -6.07 -21.78
N HIS A 181 2.91 -4.87 -21.58
CA HIS A 181 4.28 -4.70 -21.08
C HIS A 181 4.49 -5.12 -19.62
N LEU A 182 3.43 -5.30 -18.83
CA LEU A 182 3.49 -5.77 -17.43
C LEU A 182 3.08 -7.24 -17.27
N LYS A 183 2.65 -7.92 -18.32
CA LYS A 183 2.19 -9.32 -18.25
C LYS A 183 3.25 -10.30 -17.74
N HIS A 184 4.54 -9.94 -17.82
CA HIS A 184 5.60 -10.75 -17.25
C HIS A 184 5.50 -10.91 -15.73
N HIS A 185 4.83 -9.99 -15.00
CA HIS A 185 4.55 -10.12 -13.57
C HIS A 185 3.54 -11.23 -13.24
N LEU A 186 2.74 -11.66 -14.22
CA LEU A 186 1.79 -12.76 -14.03
C LEU A 186 2.45 -14.15 -13.99
N ARG A 187 3.73 -14.24 -14.28
CA ARG A 187 4.46 -15.52 -14.22
C ARG A 187 4.66 -15.94 -12.76
N PRO A 188 4.41 -17.22 -12.41
CA PRO A 188 4.69 -17.73 -11.08
C PRO A 188 6.15 -17.51 -10.70
N LYS A 189 6.40 -17.02 -9.49
CA LYS A 189 7.76 -16.84 -8.98
C LYS A 189 8.34 -18.16 -8.51
N ARG A 190 9.63 -18.45 -8.81
CA ARG A 190 10.35 -19.62 -8.30
C ARG A 190 10.47 -19.66 -6.76
N LEU A 191 10.30 -18.51 -6.10
CA LEU A 191 10.32 -18.33 -4.63
C LEU A 191 9.01 -18.71 -3.94
N MET A 192 8.12 -19.49 -4.58
CA MET A 192 6.91 -19.98 -3.91
C MET A 192 7.29 -20.95 -2.78
N ALA A 193 6.54 -20.87 -1.67
CA ALA A 193 6.86 -21.54 -0.40
C ALA A 193 6.94 -23.08 -0.46
N SER A 194 6.54 -23.71 -1.56
CA SER A 194 6.78 -25.13 -1.83
C SER A 194 6.80 -25.43 -3.32
N LYS A 195 7.55 -26.48 -3.73
CA LYS A 195 7.53 -27.01 -5.10
C LYS A 195 6.10 -27.41 -5.55
N LYS A 196 5.31 -27.97 -4.63
CA LYS A 196 3.91 -28.37 -4.92
C LYS A 196 3.01 -27.17 -5.23
N ALA A 197 3.11 -26.06 -4.47
CA ALA A 197 2.37 -24.84 -4.75
C ALA A 197 2.79 -24.22 -6.09
N TYR A 198 4.08 -24.19 -6.39
CA TYR A 198 4.60 -23.71 -7.68
C TYR A 198 4.06 -24.53 -8.85
N GLN A 199 4.13 -25.88 -8.78
CA GLN A 199 3.59 -26.76 -9.81
C GLN A 199 2.10 -26.57 -10.01
N PHE A 200 1.32 -26.47 -8.94
CA PHE A 200 -0.12 -26.23 -9.03
C PHE A 200 -0.43 -24.96 -9.87
N TYR A 201 0.29 -23.86 -9.63
CA TYR A 201 0.07 -22.62 -10.37
C TYR A 201 0.54 -22.71 -11.82
N VAL A 202 1.67 -23.34 -12.09
CA VAL A 202 2.18 -23.52 -13.46
C VAL A 202 1.26 -24.42 -14.30
N GLU A 203 0.84 -25.55 -13.73
CA GLU A 203 0.08 -26.57 -14.46
C GLU A 203 -1.39 -26.21 -14.61
N ARG A 204 -2.00 -25.57 -13.61
CA ARG A 204 -3.45 -25.37 -13.60
C ARG A 204 -3.92 -23.96 -13.96
N THR A 205 -3.14 -22.94 -13.73
CA THR A 205 -3.60 -21.56 -13.91
C THR A 205 -2.82 -20.78 -14.98
N GLY A 206 -1.62 -21.21 -15.31
CA GLY A 206 -0.75 -20.53 -16.29
C GLY A 206 -0.37 -19.10 -15.92
N ALA A 207 -1.13 -18.44 -15.06
CA ALA A 207 -0.93 -17.07 -14.63
C ALA A 207 -1.27 -16.90 -13.15
N THR A 208 -0.43 -16.15 -12.44
CA THR A 208 -0.62 -15.78 -11.04
C THR A 208 -1.11 -14.34 -10.99
N GLY A 209 -2.24 -14.07 -10.32
CA GLY A 209 -2.73 -12.71 -10.14
C GLY A 209 -1.73 -11.85 -9.35
N VAL A 210 -1.77 -10.54 -9.57
CA VAL A 210 -0.94 -9.54 -8.87
C VAL A 210 -1.81 -8.52 -8.16
N LEU A 211 -1.26 -7.76 -7.21
CA LEU A 211 -2.00 -6.69 -6.54
C LEU A 211 -2.37 -5.59 -7.53
N PRO A 212 -3.65 -5.27 -7.73
CA PRO A 212 -4.08 -4.20 -8.61
C PRO A 212 -3.84 -2.83 -7.97
N GLN A 213 -3.22 -1.91 -8.69
CA GLN A 213 -3.08 -0.54 -8.22
C GLN A 213 -4.44 0.18 -8.28
N GLY A 214 -4.95 0.63 -7.13
CA GLY A 214 -6.24 1.29 -6.99
C GLY A 214 -7.33 0.46 -6.29
N ALA A 215 -7.05 -0.81 -5.98
CA ALA A 215 -7.97 -1.64 -5.20
C ALA A 215 -7.85 -1.36 -3.69
N PRO A 216 -8.96 -1.46 -2.93
CA PRO A 216 -8.98 -1.17 -1.49
C PRO A 216 -7.99 -1.99 -0.65
N THR A 217 -7.76 -3.24 -1.02
CA THR A 217 -6.89 -4.16 -0.27
C THR A 217 -5.41 -3.99 -0.57
N SER A 218 -5.05 -3.52 -1.77
CA SER A 218 -3.65 -3.50 -2.23
C SER A 218 -2.70 -2.70 -1.34
N PRO A 219 -3.08 -1.52 -0.79
CA PRO A 219 -2.18 -0.74 0.05
C PRO A 219 -1.70 -1.51 1.28
N MET A 220 -2.62 -1.94 2.16
CA MET A 220 -2.24 -2.62 3.40
C MET A 220 -1.69 -4.02 3.14
N LEU A 221 -2.26 -4.75 2.17
CA LEU A 221 -1.77 -6.08 1.79
C LEU A 221 -0.32 -6.03 1.27
N SER A 222 0.06 -4.96 0.57
CA SER A 222 1.45 -4.76 0.13
C SER A 222 2.42 -4.57 1.30
N ASN A 223 2.02 -3.86 2.35
CA ASN A 223 2.82 -3.71 3.55
C ASN A 223 3.07 -5.06 4.24
N LEU A 224 2.02 -5.84 4.42
CA LEU A 224 2.10 -7.14 5.08
C LEU A 224 2.89 -8.16 4.25
N ALA A 225 2.78 -8.11 2.93
CA ALA A 225 3.51 -8.99 2.02
C ALA A 225 5.00 -8.63 1.90
N ALA A 226 5.36 -7.36 2.11
CA ALA A 226 6.74 -6.88 2.10
C ALA A 226 7.47 -7.04 3.45
N PHE A 227 6.85 -7.66 4.44
CA PHE A 227 7.41 -7.83 5.80
C PHE A 227 8.83 -8.42 5.81
N ASP A 228 9.05 -9.50 5.03
CA ASP A 228 10.36 -10.16 4.95
C ASP A 228 11.45 -9.26 4.30
N LEU A 229 11.05 -8.32 3.43
CA LEU A 229 11.95 -7.29 2.89
C LEU A 229 12.35 -6.31 4.00
N ASP A 230 11.36 -5.82 4.74
CA ASP A 230 11.59 -4.86 5.82
C ASP A 230 12.47 -5.46 6.92
N GLU A 231 12.25 -6.74 7.32
CA GLU A 231 13.10 -7.43 8.28
C GLU A 231 14.57 -7.46 7.86
N LYS A 232 14.84 -7.84 6.62
CA LYS A 232 16.22 -7.94 6.12
C LYS A 232 16.89 -6.58 5.97
N LEU A 233 16.13 -5.56 5.55
CA LEU A 233 16.66 -4.20 5.42
C LEU A 233 16.86 -3.54 6.78
N THR A 234 16.02 -3.82 7.77
CA THR A 234 16.20 -3.40 9.15
C THR A 234 17.44 -4.05 9.76
N ALA A 235 17.60 -5.37 9.61
CA ALA A 235 18.79 -6.07 10.10
C ALA A 235 20.09 -5.52 9.48
N PHE A 236 20.08 -5.19 8.19
CA PHE A 236 21.21 -4.51 7.54
C PHE A 236 21.44 -3.12 8.14
N ALA A 237 20.39 -2.35 8.34
CA ALA A 237 20.46 -1.00 8.90
C ALA A 237 21.04 -1.02 10.32
N ASP A 238 20.53 -1.90 11.19
CA ASP A 238 20.98 -2.04 12.57
C ASP A 238 22.45 -2.46 12.65
N LEU A 239 22.87 -3.41 11.80
CA LEU A 239 24.26 -3.87 11.75
C LEU A 239 25.26 -2.76 11.37
N HIS A 240 24.82 -1.81 10.55
CA HIS A 240 25.68 -0.77 10.00
C HIS A 240 25.39 0.64 10.56
N GLY A 241 24.54 0.78 11.59
CA GLY A 241 24.23 2.06 12.22
C GLY A 241 23.42 3.00 11.34
N PHE A 242 22.58 2.44 10.44
CA PHE A 242 21.58 3.20 9.69
C PHE A 242 20.22 3.15 10.37
N THR A 243 19.43 4.16 10.12
CA THR A 243 18.00 4.13 10.39
C THR A 243 17.27 3.84 9.08
N TYR A 244 16.38 2.84 9.09
CA TYR A 244 15.61 2.42 7.91
C TYR A 244 14.12 2.68 8.07
N THR A 245 13.49 3.18 7.02
CA THR A 245 12.03 3.24 6.90
C THR A 245 11.57 2.93 5.48
N ARG A 246 10.31 2.46 5.36
CA ARG A 246 9.62 2.29 4.09
C ARG A 246 8.27 3.02 4.10
N TYR A 247 8.01 3.77 3.05
CA TYR A 247 6.71 4.35 2.76
C TYR A 247 6.21 3.87 1.40
N ALA A 248 5.37 2.84 1.39
CA ALA A 248 4.94 2.13 0.17
C ALA A 248 6.14 1.54 -0.61
N ASP A 249 6.43 2.10 -1.79
CA ASP A 249 7.54 1.76 -2.67
C ASP A 249 8.83 2.56 -2.39
N ASP A 250 8.77 3.62 -1.58
CA ASP A 250 9.92 4.44 -1.20
C ASP A 250 10.63 3.86 0.03
N LEU A 251 11.92 3.52 -0.12
CA LEU A 251 12.81 3.06 0.94
C LEU A 251 13.77 4.18 1.30
N THR A 252 13.95 4.46 2.58
CA THR A 252 14.88 5.49 3.06
C THR A 252 15.80 4.93 4.13
N PHE A 253 17.11 5.17 3.96
CA PHE A 253 18.13 4.91 4.96
C PHE A 253 18.83 6.21 5.32
N SER A 254 19.09 6.44 6.60
CA SER A 254 19.84 7.59 7.06
C SER A 254 20.91 7.24 8.09
N ALA A 255 21.97 8.05 8.12
CA ALA A 255 22.98 8.02 9.15
C ALA A 255 23.21 9.43 9.69
N GLY A 256 23.26 9.57 11.03
CA GLY A 256 23.51 10.86 11.70
C GLY A 256 24.98 11.25 11.77
N GLY A 257 25.89 10.28 11.61
CA GLY A 257 27.33 10.46 11.68
C GLY A 257 28.05 10.20 10.35
N GLU A 258 29.32 9.80 10.45
CA GLU A 258 30.08 9.30 9.29
C GLU A 258 29.51 7.96 8.80
N LEU A 259 29.86 7.60 7.55
CA LEU A 259 29.48 6.30 7.03
C LEU A 259 30.17 5.18 7.80
N PRO A 260 29.50 4.03 8.02
CA PRO A 260 30.00 2.97 8.87
C PRO A 260 31.27 2.35 8.32
N GLY A 261 32.31 2.30 9.17
CA GLY A 261 33.53 1.61 8.89
C GLY A 261 34.24 2.07 7.62
N ARG A 262 34.73 1.11 6.82
CA ARG A 262 35.39 1.34 5.53
C ARG A 262 34.46 1.22 4.33
N MET A 263 33.12 1.24 4.55
CA MET A 263 32.16 1.08 3.46
C MET A 263 32.08 2.34 2.59
N SER A 264 32.32 2.18 1.31
CA SER A 264 32.02 3.24 0.34
C SER A 264 30.51 3.36 0.06
N ILE A 265 30.07 4.48 -0.49
CA ILE A 265 28.69 4.67 -0.97
C ILE A 265 28.28 3.53 -1.92
N GLY A 266 29.21 3.07 -2.76
CA GLY A 266 28.98 1.96 -3.69
C GLY A 266 28.77 0.61 -3.01
N ASP A 267 29.47 0.35 -1.90
CA ASP A 267 29.30 -0.88 -1.11
C ASP A 267 27.94 -0.93 -0.43
N ILE A 268 27.54 0.18 0.19
CA ILE A 268 26.23 0.35 0.82
C ILE A 268 25.13 0.14 -0.22
N HIS A 269 25.25 0.79 -1.39
CA HIS A 269 24.28 0.64 -2.48
C HIS A 269 24.18 -0.81 -2.96
N ARG A 270 25.31 -1.48 -3.22
CA ARG A 270 25.32 -2.89 -3.65
C ARG A 270 24.67 -3.82 -2.63
N ALA A 271 24.94 -3.61 -1.35
CA ALA A 271 24.36 -4.42 -0.27
C ALA A 271 22.85 -4.27 -0.21
N ILE A 272 22.33 -3.03 -0.17
CA ILE A 272 20.88 -2.73 -0.13
C ILE A 272 20.17 -3.30 -1.37
N VAL A 273 20.69 -3.02 -2.56
CA VAL A 273 20.13 -3.52 -3.81
C VAL A 273 20.18 -5.05 -3.89
N GLY A 274 21.25 -5.67 -3.36
CA GLY A 274 21.35 -7.12 -3.23
C GLY A 274 20.23 -7.73 -2.37
N ILE A 275 19.88 -7.09 -1.25
CA ILE A 275 18.77 -7.51 -0.38
C ILE A 275 17.43 -7.33 -1.12
N ILE A 276 17.19 -6.18 -1.74
CA ILE A 276 15.98 -5.89 -2.52
C ILE A 276 15.76 -6.98 -3.57
N ARG A 277 16.79 -7.34 -4.33
CA ARG A 277 16.72 -8.37 -5.39
C ARG A 277 16.50 -9.78 -4.83
N LYS A 278 17.15 -10.13 -3.72
CA LYS A 278 16.95 -11.42 -3.03
C LYS A 278 15.50 -11.58 -2.52
N CYS A 279 14.83 -10.47 -2.20
CA CYS A 279 13.42 -10.45 -1.81
C CYS A 279 12.45 -10.42 -3.02
N GLY A 280 12.96 -10.47 -4.25
CA GLY A 280 12.15 -10.51 -5.47
C GLY A 280 11.66 -9.16 -5.97
N PHE A 281 12.19 -8.06 -5.42
CA PHE A 281 11.92 -6.69 -5.89
C PHE A 281 13.05 -6.20 -6.81
N ARG A 282 12.80 -5.06 -7.45
CA ARG A 282 13.80 -4.37 -8.26
C ARG A 282 13.77 -2.88 -7.92
N GLU A 283 14.95 -2.31 -7.74
CA GLU A 283 15.12 -0.87 -7.56
C GLU A 283 14.92 -0.10 -8.88
N ASN A 284 14.33 1.06 -8.79
CA ASN A 284 14.23 2.04 -9.86
C ASN A 284 15.47 2.94 -9.86
N THR A 285 16.48 2.57 -10.63
CA THR A 285 17.79 3.26 -10.68
C THR A 285 17.67 4.75 -11.00
N LYS A 286 16.64 5.16 -11.77
CA LYS A 286 16.40 6.58 -12.13
C LYS A 286 15.94 7.42 -10.94
N LYS A 287 15.41 6.79 -9.91
CA LYS A 287 14.92 7.46 -8.69
C LYS A 287 15.83 7.26 -7.48
N THR A 288 16.82 6.38 -7.57
CA THR A 288 17.81 6.19 -6.51
C THR A 288 18.60 7.48 -6.30
N ARG A 289 18.69 7.92 -5.05
CA ARG A 289 19.38 9.16 -4.65
C ARG A 289 20.21 8.94 -3.41
N VAL A 290 21.36 9.61 -3.38
CA VAL A 290 22.21 9.70 -2.19
C VAL A 290 22.47 11.17 -1.91
N ALA A 291 22.18 11.63 -0.70
CA ALA A 291 22.46 12.97 -0.23
C ALA A 291 23.45 12.91 0.93
N GLY A 292 24.66 13.43 0.73
CA GLY A 292 25.74 13.49 1.71
C GLY A 292 25.75 14.79 2.52
N PRO A 293 26.81 15.00 3.31
CA PRO A 293 27.01 16.25 4.06
C PRO A 293 26.88 17.49 3.16
N GLY A 294 26.29 18.56 3.68
CA GLY A 294 26.08 19.80 2.93
C GLY A 294 24.92 19.78 1.92
N SER A 295 24.39 18.62 1.55
CA SER A 295 23.24 18.52 0.65
C SER A 295 21.92 18.65 1.40
N LYS A 296 20.91 19.23 0.72
CA LYS A 296 19.51 19.27 1.19
C LYS A 296 18.94 17.86 1.30
N LYS A 297 18.42 17.51 2.48
CA LYS A 297 17.84 16.20 2.75
C LYS A 297 16.32 16.27 2.79
N VAL A 298 15.68 15.50 1.93
CA VAL A 298 14.22 15.50 1.75
C VAL A 298 13.70 14.08 1.82
N VAL A 299 12.78 13.81 2.74
CA VAL A 299 12.07 12.53 2.85
C VAL A 299 10.58 12.79 2.63
N LEU A 300 9.99 12.13 1.64
CA LEU A 300 8.56 12.26 1.29
C LEU A 300 8.09 13.72 1.13
N GLY A 301 8.96 14.58 0.60
CA GLY A 301 8.67 16.00 0.37
C GLY A 301 8.94 16.91 1.58
N LEU A 302 9.37 16.37 2.72
CA LEU A 302 9.73 17.12 3.92
C LEU A 302 11.24 17.23 4.09
N LEU A 303 11.71 18.42 4.48
CA LEU A 303 13.09 18.66 4.89
C LEU A 303 13.34 17.98 6.24
N VAL A 304 14.42 17.19 6.33
CA VAL A 304 14.82 16.46 7.53
C VAL A 304 16.24 16.83 8.02
N ASP A 305 16.77 17.95 7.54
CA ASP A 305 18.07 18.50 7.93
C ASP A 305 18.10 19.17 9.30
N GLY A 306 16.95 19.38 9.93
CA GLY A 306 16.77 19.89 11.28
C GLY A 306 16.29 18.84 12.27
N SER A 307 15.90 19.26 13.48
CA SER A 307 15.37 18.40 14.54
C SER A 307 13.93 17.93 14.32
N VAL A 308 13.18 18.62 13.45
CA VAL A 308 11.79 18.29 13.10
C VAL A 308 11.60 18.40 11.59
N PRO A 309 10.68 17.58 11.01
CA PRO A 309 10.37 17.67 9.59
C PRO A 309 9.71 19.01 9.26
N ARG A 310 10.12 19.61 8.15
CA ARG A 310 9.62 20.92 7.71
C ARG A 310 9.28 20.90 6.23
N LEU A 311 8.33 21.72 5.84
CA LEU A 311 8.10 22.04 4.43
C LEU A 311 9.14 23.02 3.91
N SER A 312 9.46 22.93 2.63
CA SER A 312 10.36 23.89 2.01
C SER A 312 9.67 25.25 1.84
N ARG A 313 10.45 26.34 1.88
CA ARG A 313 9.94 27.70 1.61
C ARG A 313 9.29 27.80 0.23
N GLU A 314 9.80 27.06 -0.75
CA GLU A 314 9.22 27.01 -2.09
C GLU A 314 7.81 26.38 -2.09
N THR A 315 7.54 25.41 -1.21
CA THR A 315 6.21 24.81 -1.07
C THR A 315 5.21 25.85 -0.55
N TYR A 316 5.55 26.57 0.51
CA TYR A 316 4.70 27.66 1.02
C TYR A 316 4.45 28.74 -0.03
N LYS A 317 5.51 29.26 -0.66
CA LYS A 317 5.40 30.28 -1.72
C LYS A 317 4.55 29.81 -2.90
N ARG A 318 4.59 28.51 -3.25
CA ARG A 318 3.77 27.95 -4.32
C ARG A 318 2.30 27.94 -3.93
N ILE A 319 1.97 27.57 -2.68
CA ILE A 319 0.59 27.58 -2.18
C ILE A 319 0.05 29.01 -2.14
N ASP A 320 0.81 29.96 -1.57
CA ASP A 320 0.45 31.37 -1.53
C ASP A 320 0.15 31.92 -2.93
N ARG A 321 1.05 31.67 -3.89
CA ARG A 321 0.87 32.10 -5.28
C ARG A 321 -0.40 31.52 -5.91
N HIS A 322 -0.66 30.23 -5.71
CA HIS A 322 -1.85 29.57 -6.26
C HIS A 322 -3.13 30.10 -5.62
N LEU A 323 -3.15 30.31 -4.30
CA LEU A 323 -4.28 30.91 -3.58
C LEU A 323 -4.57 32.32 -4.08
N HIS A 324 -3.55 33.18 -4.12
CA HIS A 324 -3.67 34.55 -4.61
C HIS A 324 -4.16 34.61 -6.07
N ALA A 325 -3.56 33.79 -6.94
CA ALA A 325 -3.95 33.73 -8.35
C ALA A 325 -5.40 33.24 -8.52
N ALA A 326 -5.80 32.20 -7.77
CA ALA A 326 -7.16 31.64 -7.85
C ALA A 326 -8.22 32.66 -7.37
N GLN A 327 -7.91 33.44 -6.32
CA GLN A 327 -8.80 34.49 -5.83
C GLN A 327 -8.92 35.67 -6.81
N ARG A 328 -7.81 36.03 -7.48
CA ARG A 328 -7.78 37.19 -8.38
C ARG A 328 -8.27 36.91 -9.78
N TYR A 329 -7.93 35.76 -10.35
CA TYR A 329 -8.16 35.43 -11.75
C TYR A 329 -9.16 34.28 -11.96
N GLY A 330 -9.62 33.66 -10.88
CA GLY A 330 -10.51 32.51 -10.90
C GLY A 330 -9.81 31.18 -11.25
N LEU A 331 -10.45 30.07 -10.85
CA LEU A 331 -9.88 28.71 -10.99
C LEU A 331 -9.66 28.30 -12.44
N VAL A 332 -10.52 28.72 -13.38
CA VAL A 332 -10.42 28.32 -14.78
C VAL A 332 -9.16 28.90 -15.44
N ALA A 333 -8.95 30.22 -15.27
CA ALA A 333 -7.78 30.90 -15.84
C ALA A 333 -6.47 30.35 -15.26
N VAL A 334 -6.43 30.13 -13.95
CA VAL A 334 -5.22 29.60 -13.29
C VAL A 334 -4.96 28.15 -13.67
N ALA A 335 -6.01 27.33 -13.77
CA ALA A 335 -5.88 25.95 -14.24
C ALA A 335 -5.25 25.88 -15.63
N ALA A 336 -5.72 26.71 -16.56
CA ALA A 336 -5.16 26.80 -17.92
C ALA A 336 -3.70 27.24 -17.91
N HIS A 337 -3.37 28.31 -17.14
CA HIS A 337 -1.99 28.80 -17.00
C HIS A 337 -1.03 27.74 -16.41
N GLU A 338 -1.46 27.05 -15.36
CA GLU A 338 -0.68 25.99 -14.68
C GLU A 338 -0.75 24.63 -15.42
N LYS A 339 -1.36 24.58 -16.61
CA LYS A 339 -1.48 23.40 -17.48
C LYS A 339 -2.19 22.21 -16.83
N PHE A 340 -3.26 22.49 -16.10
CA PHE A 340 -4.18 21.46 -15.62
C PHE A 340 -5.29 21.22 -16.65
N ASP A 341 -5.71 19.97 -16.76
CA ASP A 341 -6.77 19.55 -17.70
C ASP A 341 -8.15 20.14 -17.33
N SER A 342 -8.34 20.59 -16.09
CA SER A 342 -9.60 21.18 -15.63
C SER A 342 -9.43 22.03 -14.37
N ALA A 343 -10.37 22.96 -14.15
CA ALA A 343 -10.47 23.75 -12.90
C ALA A 343 -10.66 22.85 -11.66
N ILE A 344 -11.44 21.77 -11.79
CA ILE A 344 -11.63 20.75 -10.73
C ILE A 344 -10.27 20.09 -10.40
N GLY A 345 -9.51 19.71 -11.40
CA GLY A 345 -8.18 19.11 -11.22
C GLY A 345 -7.22 20.04 -10.48
N PHE A 346 -7.21 21.33 -10.82
CA PHE A 346 -6.40 22.34 -10.13
C PHE A 346 -6.90 22.59 -8.70
N HIS A 347 -8.20 22.72 -8.48
CA HIS A 347 -8.80 22.90 -7.16
C HIS A 347 -8.44 21.72 -6.24
N ASN A 348 -8.60 20.48 -6.69
CA ASN A 348 -8.24 19.29 -5.93
C ASN A 348 -6.73 19.20 -5.65
N HIS A 349 -5.89 19.65 -6.60
CA HIS A 349 -4.45 19.73 -6.38
C HIS A 349 -4.10 20.73 -5.28
N LEU A 350 -4.70 21.92 -5.30
CA LEU A 350 -4.49 22.96 -4.29
C LEU A 350 -4.99 22.51 -2.91
N ALA A 351 -6.18 21.90 -2.85
CA ALA A 351 -6.71 21.26 -1.64
C ALA A 351 -5.75 20.21 -1.06
N GLY A 352 -5.19 19.36 -1.92
CA GLY A 352 -4.18 18.36 -1.53
C GLY A 352 -2.89 18.96 -0.99
N LEU A 353 -2.40 20.05 -1.58
CA LEU A 353 -1.24 20.77 -1.08
C LEU A 353 -1.49 21.39 0.31
N ILE A 354 -2.67 21.97 0.50
CA ILE A 354 -3.06 22.56 1.79
C ILE A 354 -3.24 21.47 2.85
N ALA A 355 -3.88 20.34 2.50
CA ALA A 355 -4.01 19.19 3.40
C ALA A 355 -2.64 18.64 3.82
N PHE A 356 -1.65 18.62 2.93
CA PHE A 356 -0.29 18.20 3.25
C PHE A 356 0.39 19.14 4.28
N VAL A 357 0.08 20.45 4.28
CA VAL A 357 0.60 21.40 5.27
C VAL A 357 0.05 21.07 6.67
N LYS A 358 -1.20 20.58 6.77
CA LYS A 358 -1.88 20.33 8.06
C LYS A 358 -1.08 19.43 9.00
N ASP A 359 -0.48 18.37 8.45
CA ASP A 359 0.27 17.39 9.23
C ASP A 359 1.61 17.92 9.77
N VAL A 360 2.15 18.99 9.15
CA VAL A 360 3.50 19.50 9.45
C VAL A 360 3.46 20.84 10.16
N ASP A 361 2.55 21.74 9.75
CA ASP A 361 2.47 23.12 10.21
C ASP A 361 0.99 23.55 10.32
N THR A 362 0.39 23.29 11.47
CA THR A 362 -1.03 23.53 11.71
C THR A 362 -1.38 25.03 11.65
N ALA A 363 -0.48 25.92 12.06
CA ALA A 363 -0.74 27.36 12.02
C ALA A 363 -0.84 27.86 10.58
N ARG A 364 0.14 27.52 9.73
CA ARG A 364 0.11 27.84 8.30
C ARG A 364 -1.04 27.17 7.57
N TRP A 365 -1.40 25.95 7.96
CA TRP A 365 -2.57 25.26 7.41
C TRP A 365 -3.85 26.06 7.66
N GLN A 366 -4.06 26.58 8.88
CA GLN A 366 -5.26 27.39 9.21
C GLN A 366 -5.37 28.63 8.32
N GLU A 367 -4.24 29.34 8.10
CA GLU A 367 -4.18 30.51 7.22
C GLU A 367 -4.56 30.13 5.78
N PHE A 368 -3.94 29.09 5.23
CA PHE A 368 -4.20 28.62 3.88
C PHE A 368 -5.63 28.09 3.70
N HIS A 369 -6.12 27.35 4.69
CA HIS A 369 -7.49 26.82 4.65
C HIS A 369 -8.53 27.96 4.67
N LYS A 370 -8.34 28.99 5.48
CA LYS A 370 -9.18 30.20 5.51
C LYS A 370 -9.16 30.95 4.17
N GLN A 371 -8.02 31.02 3.49
CA GLN A 371 -7.93 31.62 2.16
C GLN A 371 -8.58 30.75 1.10
N PHE A 372 -8.37 29.44 1.16
CA PHE A 372 -8.93 28.47 0.23
C PHE A 372 -10.46 28.38 0.30
N SER A 373 -11.06 28.46 1.49
CA SER A 373 -12.51 28.44 1.69
C SER A 373 -13.25 29.64 1.05
N LYS A 374 -12.52 30.72 0.71
CA LYS A 374 -13.08 31.86 -0.03
C LYS A 374 -13.14 31.63 -1.54
N ILE A 375 -12.49 30.57 -2.04
CA ILE A 375 -12.49 30.25 -3.47
C ILE A 375 -13.70 29.36 -3.76
N PRO A 376 -14.64 29.80 -4.63
CA PRO A 376 -15.80 28.99 -4.98
C PRO A 376 -15.35 27.64 -5.56
N ALA A 377 -15.92 26.55 -5.06
CA ALA A 377 -15.69 25.23 -5.66
C ALA A 377 -16.15 25.26 -7.12
N PRO A 378 -15.37 24.72 -8.07
CA PRO A 378 -15.81 24.64 -9.44
C PRO A 378 -17.04 23.74 -9.51
N MET A 379 -18.12 24.25 -10.12
CA MET A 379 -19.33 23.44 -10.34
C MET A 379 -18.92 22.23 -11.20
N SER A 380 -19.31 21.02 -10.78
CA SER A 380 -19.22 19.86 -11.65
C SER A 380 -20.05 20.17 -12.89
N ALA A 381 -19.41 20.23 -14.06
CA ALA A 381 -20.15 20.23 -15.30
C ALA A 381 -21.10 19.02 -15.24
N GLY A 382 -22.38 19.28 -15.35
CA GLY A 382 -23.46 18.32 -15.09
C GLY A 382 -23.18 16.96 -15.71
N ALA A 383 -23.58 15.94 -14.96
CA ALA A 383 -23.55 14.54 -15.37
C ALA A 383 -24.34 14.31 -16.65
#